data_a1fb2a3a0aeef21c51acdd58efea2612
#
_entry.id   a1fb2a3a0aeef21c51acdd58efea2612
#
_cell.length_a   1.000
_cell.length_b   1.000
_cell.length_c   1.000
_cell.angle_alpha   90.00
_cell.angle_beta   90.00
_cell.angle_gamma   90.00
#
_symmetry.space_group_name_H-M   'P 1'
#
loop_
_entity.id
_entity.type
_entity.pdbx_description
1 polymer ?
#
loop_
_entity_poly.entity_id
_entity_poly.type
_entity_poly.pdbx_seq_one_letter_code
_entity_poly.pdbx_strand_id
1 'polypeptide(L)'
;SKYGLQFHWTSESQPRYGKQKVYADAVRAFDVQSFAQMVNQTGAGYIIFTTSHAEHYFPAPIKSIDAIMPGRTSDRDLVQDLIGALGAYGIRLMLYYHVGHDHWVEPDGWWTRTGFAPDNPNVFISNWCAIMTEIGERYGEGLAGWFYDDGCVYYPLNPDFRQLGQAAKAGNSSRVICYNPWIWPRFTDFQDYFCGEGYGFLNNHEWLPKNGSGIFTDGPHKYLRAHTN
;
A
#
# COMPACT_ATOMS: atom_id res chain seq x y z
N SER A 1 14.49 -9.25 -10.01
CA SER A 1 14.83 -9.24 -8.60
C SER A 1 14.25 -10.47 -7.90
N LYS A 2 14.97 -11.03 -6.94
CA LYS A 2 14.54 -12.25 -6.24
C LYS A 2 13.74 -11.93 -4.97
N TYR A 3 13.86 -10.71 -4.41
CA TYR A 3 13.17 -10.29 -3.19
C TYR A 3 13.01 -8.78 -3.12
N GLY A 4 12.14 -8.33 -2.22
CA GLY A 4 11.94 -6.94 -1.85
C GLY A 4 11.98 -6.74 -0.34
N LEU A 5 11.98 -5.49 0.09
CA LEU A 5 11.92 -5.09 1.49
C LEU A 5 10.68 -4.24 1.74
N GLN A 6 10.06 -4.42 2.88
CA GLN A 6 9.01 -3.53 3.35
C GLN A 6 9.55 -2.62 4.44
N PHE A 7 9.28 -1.33 4.31
CA PHE A 7 9.65 -0.32 5.29
C PHE A 7 8.38 0.28 5.88
N HIS A 8 8.11 -0.09 7.10
CA HIS A 8 6.97 0.42 7.84
C HIS A 8 7.31 1.78 8.48
N TRP A 9 7.44 2.78 7.61
CA TRP A 9 7.75 4.14 8.03
C TRP A 9 6.48 4.87 8.44
N THR A 10 6.41 5.34 9.68
CA THR A 10 5.25 6.06 10.22
C THR A 10 5.70 7.26 11.03
N SER A 11 4.83 8.27 11.17
CA SER A 11 5.10 9.45 12.00
C SER A 11 5.19 9.11 13.49
N GLU A 12 4.54 8.02 13.90
CA GLU A 12 4.57 7.50 15.27
C GLU A 12 5.84 6.73 15.61
N SER A 13 6.62 6.37 14.60
CA SER A 13 7.87 5.64 14.82
C SER A 13 8.84 6.46 15.66
N GLN A 14 9.40 5.81 16.68
CA GLN A 14 10.44 6.43 17.50
C GLN A 14 11.73 6.55 16.67
N PRO A 15 12.27 7.75 16.49
CA PRO A 15 13.52 7.89 15.78
C PRO A 15 14.66 7.30 16.62
N ARG A 16 15.65 6.71 15.96
CA ARG A 16 16.85 6.21 16.66
C ARG A 16 17.57 7.32 17.41
N TYR A 17 17.52 8.54 16.88
CA TYR A 17 18.14 9.73 17.46
C TYR A 17 17.17 10.92 17.36
N GLY A 18 17.19 11.76 18.38
CA GLY A 18 16.38 12.98 18.43
C GLY A 18 14.95 12.74 18.93
N LYS A 19 14.07 13.68 18.59
CA LYS A 19 12.65 13.64 18.99
C LYS A 19 11.79 13.23 17.80
N GLN A 20 10.67 12.58 18.09
CA GLN A 20 9.61 12.33 17.12
C GLN A 20 9.17 13.66 16.48
N LYS A 21 8.96 13.64 15.17
CA LYS A 21 8.50 14.79 14.40
C LYS A 21 7.04 14.61 14.01
N VAL A 22 6.33 15.73 13.84
CA VAL A 22 5.04 15.69 13.15
C VAL A 22 5.25 15.25 11.70
N TYR A 23 4.22 14.64 11.11
CA TYR A 23 4.32 13.98 9.82
C TYR A 23 4.97 14.84 8.71
N ALA A 24 4.49 16.07 8.51
CA ALA A 24 5.03 16.95 7.47
C ALA A 24 6.51 17.28 7.67
N ASP A 25 6.96 17.42 8.92
CA ASP A 25 8.37 17.67 9.23
C ASP A 25 9.22 16.42 9.03
N ALA A 26 8.67 15.25 9.33
CA ALA A 26 9.32 13.98 9.05
C ALA A 26 9.51 13.77 7.54
N VAL A 27 8.48 14.07 6.74
CA VAL A 27 8.55 14.04 5.27
C VAL A 27 9.60 15.00 4.75
N ARG A 28 9.60 16.27 5.22
CA ARG A 28 10.60 17.28 4.80
C ARG A 28 12.03 16.88 5.14
N ALA A 29 12.22 16.21 6.27
CA ALA A 29 13.55 15.82 6.77
C ALA A 29 14.04 14.46 6.24
N PHE A 30 13.25 13.74 5.45
CA PHE A 30 13.61 12.41 4.98
C PHE A 30 14.78 12.48 4.00
N ASP A 31 15.88 11.77 4.33
CA ASP A 31 17.07 11.67 3.48
C ASP A 31 16.91 10.53 2.47
N VAL A 32 16.36 10.90 1.31
CA VAL A 32 16.06 9.96 0.22
C VAL A 32 17.33 9.32 -0.35
N GLN A 33 18.43 10.06 -0.43
CA GLN A 33 19.67 9.56 -1.04
C GLN A 33 20.32 8.50 -0.15
N SER A 34 20.46 8.79 1.13
CA SER A 34 20.97 7.80 2.10
C SER A 34 20.08 6.58 2.18
N PHE A 35 18.75 6.75 2.13
CA PHE A 35 17.81 5.65 2.13
C PHE A 35 17.97 4.76 0.88
N ALA A 36 17.99 5.34 -0.31
CA ALA A 36 18.13 4.60 -1.57
C ALA A 36 19.49 3.84 -1.63
N GLN A 37 20.55 4.48 -1.16
CA GLN A 37 21.87 3.84 -1.06
C GLN A 37 21.86 2.64 -0.11
N MET A 38 21.22 2.79 1.06
CA MET A 38 21.06 1.70 2.03
C MET A 38 20.30 0.52 1.41
N VAL A 39 19.17 0.79 0.73
CA VAL A 39 18.40 -0.26 0.06
C VAL A 39 19.23 -0.94 -1.03
N ASN A 40 19.97 -0.19 -1.84
CA ASN A 40 20.83 -0.75 -2.89
C ASN A 40 21.88 -1.72 -2.32
N GLN A 41 22.45 -1.42 -1.15
CA GLN A 41 23.43 -2.31 -0.49
C GLN A 41 22.85 -3.66 -0.09
N THR A 42 21.54 -3.77 0.07
CA THR A 42 20.88 -5.04 0.39
C THR A 42 20.73 -5.96 -0.83
N GLY A 43 20.76 -5.42 -2.05
CA GLY A 43 20.48 -6.16 -3.27
C GLY A 43 18.97 -6.38 -3.55
N ALA A 44 18.09 -5.74 -2.80
CA ALA A 44 16.65 -5.78 -3.05
C ALA A 44 16.32 -5.13 -4.41
N GLY A 45 15.38 -5.68 -5.14
CA GLY A 45 15.00 -5.13 -6.43
C GLY A 45 13.69 -4.36 -6.42
N TYR A 46 12.99 -4.36 -5.30
CA TYR A 46 11.85 -3.48 -5.04
C TYR A 46 11.73 -3.22 -3.54
N ILE A 47 11.01 -2.17 -3.20
CA ILE A 47 10.59 -1.91 -1.83
C ILE A 47 9.08 -1.68 -1.78
N ILE A 48 8.48 -1.95 -0.62
CA ILE A 48 7.16 -1.49 -0.23
C ILE A 48 7.38 -0.42 0.83
N PHE A 49 7.00 0.81 0.53
CA PHE A 49 7.16 1.95 1.43
C PHE A 49 5.81 2.35 2.01
N THR A 50 5.71 2.42 3.32
CA THR A 50 4.50 2.83 4.03
C THR A 50 4.30 4.33 3.88
N THR A 51 3.15 4.76 3.35
CA THR A 51 2.82 6.19 3.23
C THR A 51 2.43 6.78 4.57
N SER A 52 1.68 6.01 5.33
CA SER A 52 1.29 6.22 6.70
C SER A 52 0.63 4.93 7.19
N HIS A 53 0.52 4.73 8.48
CA HIS A 53 -0.27 3.64 9.04
C HIS A 53 -1.73 4.08 9.22
N ALA A 54 -2.30 3.97 10.39
CA ALA A 54 -3.71 4.26 10.67
C ALA A 54 -4.10 5.75 10.67
N GLU A 55 -3.17 6.65 10.41
CA GLU A 55 -3.40 8.10 10.43
C GLU A 55 -3.81 8.69 9.06
N HIS A 56 -3.78 7.88 8.01
CA HIS A 56 -4.17 8.26 6.64
C HIS A 56 -3.45 9.49 6.06
N TYR A 57 -2.19 9.71 6.47
CA TYR A 57 -1.34 10.72 5.83
C TYR A 57 -0.78 10.19 4.50
N PHE A 58 -0.46 11.13 3.62
CA PHE A 58 0.23 10.82 2.38
C PHE A 58 1.41 11.78 2.14
N PRO A 59 2.61 11.27 1.80
CA PRO A 59 3.82 12.09 1.74
C PRO A 59 3.99 12.78 0.38
N ALA A 60 2.91 13.33 -0.16
CA ALA A 60 2.87 14.14 -1.38
C ALA A 60 1.57 14.95 -1.43
N PRO A 61 1.46 16.01 -2.26
CA PRO A 61 0.26 16.80 -2.39
C PRO A 61 -0.78 16.06 -3.25
N ILE A 62 -1.76 15.42 -2.61
CA ILE A 62 -2.87 14.67 -3.25
C ILE A 62 -4.19 15.38 -2.96
N LYS A 63 -4.79 15.94 -4.00
CA LYS A 63 -5.98 16.77 -3.89
C LYS A 63 -7.20 16.01 -3.38
N SER A 64 -7.38 14.77 -3.80
CA SER A 64 -8.50 13.92 -3.35
C SER A 64 -8.42 13.60 -1.87
N ILE A 65 -7.21 13.42 -1.31
CA ILE A 65 -7.03 13.26 0.13
C ILE A 65 -7.33 14.57 0.86
N ASP A 66 -6.78 15.69 0.39
CA ASP A 66 -7.00 17.00 1.01
C ASP A 66 -8.47 17.45 0.98
N ALA A 67 -9.22 17.03 -0.05
CA ALA A 67 -10.66 17.30 -0.12
C ALA A 67 -11.45 16.55 0.97
N ILE A 68 -11.00 15.36 1.37
CA ILE A 68 -11.63 14.52 2.39
C ILE A 68 -11.11 14.90 3.78
N MET A 69 -9.78 14.99 3.92
CA MET A 69 -9.10 15.25 5.19
C MET A 69 -8.02 16.32 5.00
N PRO A 70 -8.37 17.61 5.05
CA PRO A 70 -7.41 18.70 4.90
C PRO A 70 -6.25 18.59 5.90
N GLY A 71 -5.02 18.78 5.39
CA GLY A 71 -3.80 18.70 6.21
C GLY A 71 -3.23 17.29 6.38
N ARG A 72 -3.74 16.29 5.63
CA ARG A 72 -3.21 14.92 5.63
C ARG A 72 -2.17 14.67 4.53
N THR A 73 -1.88 15.66 3.71
CA THR A 73 -0.83 15.59 2.69
C THR A 73 0.35 16.47 3.03
N SER A 74 1.44 16.33 2.31
CA SER A 74 2.62 17.16 2.45
C SER A 74 2.86 18.00 1.19
N ASP A 75 3.54 19.13 1.35
CA ASP A 75 3.99 19.99 0.26
C ASP A 75 5.16 19.39 -0.51
N ARG A 76 6.01 18.57 0.14
CA ARG A 76 7.06 17.78 -0.50
C ARG A 76 6.47 16.52 -1.11
N ASP A 77 6.83 16.23 -2.36
CA ASP A 77 6.52 14.95 -3.00
C ASP A 77 7.63 13.93 -2.74
N LEU A 78 7.60 13.32 -1.55
CA LEU A 78 8.59 12.31 -1.17
C LEU A 78 8.47 11.05 -2.02
N VAL A 79 7.28 10.73 -2.53
CA VAL A 79 7.09 9.56 -3.39
C VAL A 79 7.82 9.74 -4.71
N GLN A 80 7.71 10.94 -5.32
CA GLN A 80 8.44 11.24 -6.54
C GLN A 80 9.96 11.24 -6.32
N ASP A 81 10.42 11.77 -5.19
CA ASP A 81 11.83 11.75 -4.82
C ASP A 81 12.35 10.30 -4.67
N LEU A 82 11.57 9.42 -4.03
CA LEU A 82 11.90 8.00 -3.85
C LEU A 82 11.93 7.26 -5.20
N ILE A 83 10.97 7.52 -6.09
CA ILE A 83 10.96 6.93 -7.44
C ILE A 83 12.27 7.27 -8.17
N GLY A 84 12.69 8.54 -8.14
CA GLY A 84 13.93 8.98 -8.81
C GLY A 84 15.18 8.33 -8.19
N ALA A 85 15.32 8.40 -6.89
CA ALA A 85 16.51 7.91 -6.19
C ALA A 85 16.65 6.37 -6.25
N LEU A 86 15.58 5.63 -6.07
CA LEU A 86 15.56 4.17 -6.18
C LEU A 86 15.73 3.71 -7.63
N GLY A 87 15.09 4.43 -8.56
CA GLY A 87 15.18 4.14 -9.99
C GLY A 87 16.62 4.23 -10.52
N ALA A 88 17.45 5.12 -9.97
CA ALA A 88 18.87 5.20 -10.30
C ALA A 88 19.65 3.90 -10.02
N TYR A 89 19.16 3.07 -9.13
CA TYR A 89 19.69 1.75 -8.81
C TYR A 89 18.88 0.59 -9.44
N GLY A 90 17.88 0.88 -10.26
CA GLY A 90 16.99 -0.13 -10.83
C GLY A 90 16.03 -0.76 -9.81
N ILE A 91 15.83 -0.12 -8.65
CA ILE A 91 14.95 -0.59 -7.58
C ILE A 91 13.55 -0.01 -7.80
N ARG A 92 12.53 -0.87 -7.77
CA ARG A 92 11.14 -0.46 -7.98
C ARG A 92 10.49 -0.03 -6.68
N LEU A 93 9.66 1.02 -6.75
CA LEU A 93 8.86 1.47 -5.61
C LEU A 93 7.45 0.88 -5.69
N MET A 94 7.01 0.27 -4.60
CA MET A 94 5.62 -0.04 -4.29
C MET A 94 5.22 0.76 -3.05
N LEU A 95 3.94 1.07 -2.91
CA LEU A 95 3.42 1.77 -1.74
C LEU A 95 2.53 0.83 -0.91
N TYR A 96 2.74 0.87 0.40
CA TYR A 96 1.77 0.42 1.37
C TYR A 96 0.83 1.58 1.65
N TYR A 97 -0.45 1.34 1.49
CA TYR A 97 -1.50 2.30 1.78
C TYR A 97 -2.52 1.69 2.74
N HIS A 98 -2.73 2.37 3.86
CA HIS A 98 -3.72 1.96 4.84
C HIS A 98 -5.10 2.39 4.40
N VAL A 99 -6.00 1.42 4.20
CA VAL A 99 -7.33 1.69 3.62
C VAL A 99 -8.30 2.21 4.67
N GLY A 100 -8.16 1.74 5.89
CA GLY A 100 -9.01 2.12 7.00
C GLY A 100 -8.51 1.50 8.31
N HIS A 101 -9.34 1.49 9.34
CA HIS A 101 -9.04 0.85 10.61
C HIS A 101 -9.64 -0.54 10.69
N ASP A 102 -8.98 -1.44 11.41
CA ASP A 102 -9.50 -2.77 11.76
C ASP A 102 -10.78 -2.72 12.59
N HIS A 103 -10.97 -1.62 13.29
CA HIS A 103 -12.08 -1.41 14.20
C HIS A 103 -12.93 -0.22 13.75
N TRP A 104 -14.18 -0.22 14.14
CA TRP A 104 -15.11 0.89 13.93
C TRP A 104 -14.75 2.15 14.72
N VAL A 105 -13.73 2.06 15.56
CA VAL A 105 -13.19 3.22 16.29
C VAL A 105 -12.31 4.02 15.36
N GLU A 106 -12.68 5.23 15.15
CA GLU A 106 -12.13 6.16 14.17
C GLU A 106 -11.47 7.35 14.85
N PRO A 107 -10.19 7.24 15.24
CA PRO A 107 -9.55 8.33 15.96
C PRO A 107 -9.39 9.59 15.12
N ASP A 108 -9.38 9.48 13.80
CA ASP A 108 -9.15 10.59 12.89
C ASP A 108 -10.36 11.00 12.02
N GLY A 109 -11.49 10.28 12.14
CA GLY A 109 -12.70 10.54 11.36
C GLY A 109 -12.64 10.07 9.90
N TRP A 110 -11.74 9.18 9.54
CA TRP A 110 -11.55 8.68 8.17
C TRP A 110 -12.81 8.03 7.59
N TRP A 111 -13.43 7.10 8.32
CA TRP A 111 -14.63 6.40 7.87
C TRP A 111 -15.80 7.36 7.62
N THR A 112 -16.05 8.25 8.57
CA THR A 112 -17.11 9.27 8.45
C THR A 112 -16.86 10.20 7.27
N ARG A 113 -15.63 10.71 7.14
CA ARG A 113 -15.29 11.67 6.09
C ARG A 113 -15.24 11.06 4.70
N THR A 114 -14.82 9.81 4.60
CA THR A 114 -14.84 9.06 3.33
C THR A 114 -16.22 8.53 2.98
N GLY A 115 -17.22 8.70 3.85
CA GLY A 115 -18.58 8.26 3.61
C GLY A 115 -18.78 6.76 3.74
N PHE A 116 -17.98 6.09 4.57
CA PHE A 116 -18.18 4.68 4.83
C PHE A 116 -19.45 4.44 5.64
N ALA A 117 -20.29 3.55 5.13
CA ALA A 117 -21.44 3.01 5.84
C ALA A 117 -21.50 1.50 5.62
N PRO A 118 -21.69 0.69 6.69
CA PRO A 118 -21.73 -0.77 6.57
C PRO A 118 -22.77 -1.27 5.59
N ASP A 119 -23.94 -0.61 5.57
CA ASP A 119 -25.06 -1.00 4.70
C ASP A 119 -24.89 -0.50 3.26
N ASN A 120 -24.02 0.48 3.03
CA ASN A 120 -23.76 1.04 1.72
C ASN A 120 -22.33 1.59 1.61
N PRO A 121 -21.34 0.78 1.26
CA PRO A 121 -19.96 1.23 1.14
C PRO A 121 -19.65 2.02 -0.14
N ASN A 122 -20.62 2.25 -1.02
CA ASN A 122 -20.37 2.79 -2.36
C ASN A 122 -19.74 4.18 -2.35
N VAL A 123 -20.12 5.05 -1.42
CA VAL A 123 -19.52 6.40 -1.31
C VAL A 123 -18.04 6.28 -0.93
N PHE A 124 -17.74 5.46 0.06
CA PHE A 124 -16.36 5.16 0.46
C PHE A 124 -15.52 4.59 -0.70
N ILE A 125 -16.06 3.59 -1.40
CA ILE A 125 -15.39 2.97 -2.55
C ILE A 125 -15.12 4.02 -3.64
N SER A 126 -16.09 4.89 -3.92
CA SER A 126 -15.91 5.95 -4.92
C SER A 126 -14.81 6.94 -4.54
N ASN A 127 -14.78 7.39 -3.29
CA ASN A 127 -13.76 8.28 -2.78
C ASN A 127 -12.38 7.62 -2.77
N TRP A 128 -12.31 6.36 -2.37
CA TRP A 128 -11.06 5.62 -2.39
C TRP A 128 -10.55 5.38 -3.82
N CYS A 129 -11.43 5.05 -4.76
CA CYS A 129 -11.07 4.96 -6.18
C CYS A 129 -10.53 6.29 -6.72
N ALA A 130 -11.10 7.42 -6.32
CA ALA A 130 -10.59 8.73 -6.72
C ALA A 130 -9.17 8.98 -6.21
N ILE A 131 -8.90 8.64 -4.94
CA ILE A 131 -7.55 8.73 -4.35
C ILE A 131 -6.57 7.83 -5.10
N MET A 132 -6.90 6.56 -5.30
CA MET A 132 -6.04 5.62 -6.02
C MET A 132 -5.74 6.06 -7.44
N THR A 133 -6.77 6.57 -8.14
CA THR A 133 -6.63 7.05 -9.52
C THR A 133 -5.69 8.25 -9.58
N GLU A 134 -5.90 9.26 -8.73
CA GLU A 134 -5.02 10.44 -8.71
C GLU A 134 -3.56 10.08 -8.44
N ILE A 135 -3.32 9.23 -7.42
CA ILE A 135 -1.96 8.79 -7.09
C ILE A 135 -1.38 7.96 -8.24
N GLY A 136 -2.18 7.05 -8.78
CA GLY A 136 -1.78 6.17 -9.86
C GLY A 136 -1.38 6.92 -11.14
N GLU A 137 -2.17 7.90 -11.55
CA GLU A 137 -1.90 8.75 -12.70
C GLU A 137 -0.71 9.67 -12.47
N ARG A 138 -0.58 10.23 -11.25
CA ARG A 138 0.52 11.11 -10.88
C ARG A 138 1.89 10.45 -11.06
N TYR A 139 2.02 9.19 -10.65
CA TYR A 139 3.32 8.49 -10.66
C TYR A 139 3.49 7.53 -11.85
N GLY A 140 2.42 7.20 -12.55
CA GLY A 140 2.47 6.38 -13.75
C GLY A 140 3.29 5.10 -13.55
N GLU A 141 4.24 4.85 -14.45
CA GLU A 141 5.12 3.67 -14.43
C GLU A 141 6.15 3.70 -13.28
N GLY A 142 6.41 4.86 -12.68
CA GLY A 142 7.30 4.99 -11.53
C GLY A 142 6.78 4.28 -10.28
N LEU A 143 5.45 4.13 -10.16
CA LEU A 143 4.82 3.36 -9.09
C LEU A 143 4.51 1.94 -9.58
N ALA A 144 5.31 0.98 -9.11
CA ALA A 144 5.25 -0.40 -9.57
C ALA A 144 4.17 -1.26 -8.92
N GLY A 145 3.69 -0.89 -7.73
CA GLY A 145 2.70 -1.71 -7.04
C GLY A 145 2.07 -1.06 -5.83
N TRP A 146 1.03 -1.74 -5.33
CA TRP A 146 0.29 -1.41 -4.14
C TRP A 146 0.22 -2.59 -3.18
N PHE A 147 0.37 -2.28 -1.90
CA PHE A 147 -0.02 -3.11 -0.78
C PHE A 147 -1.11 -2.36 -0.02
N TYR A 148 -2.37 -2.73 -0.25
CA TYR A 148 -3.51 -2.14 0.44
C TYR A 148 -3.78 -2.91 1.72
N ASP A 149 -3.51 -2.26 2.84
CA ASP A 149 -3.63 -2.87 4.15
C ASP A 149 -4.90 -2.47 4.87
N ASP A 150 -5.28 -3.30 5.83
CA ASP A 150 -6.31 -3.02 6.82
C ASP A 150 -7.72 -2.81 6.26
N GLY A 151 -8.10 -3.64 5.33
CA GLY A 151 -9.44 -3.66 4.75
C GLY A 151 -10.37 -4.68 5.36
N CYS A 152 -10.03 -5.29 6.50
CA CYS A 152 -10.77 -6.38 7.10
C CYS A 152 -12.20 -6.00 7.52
N VAL A 153 -12.50 -4.72 7.70
CA VAL A 153 -13.85 -4.24 7.97
C VAL A 153 -14.71 -4.23 6.70
N TYR A 154 -14.17 -3.83 5.55
CA TYR A 154 -14.99 -3.62 4.36
C TYR A 154 -14.78 -4.65 3.25
N TYR A 155 -13.63 -5.33 3.16
CA TYR A 155 -13.43 -6.41 2.19
C TYR A 155 -14.48 -7.52 2.30
N PRO A 156 -14.91 -7.94 3.50
CA PRO A 156 -15.98 -8.92 3.64
C PRO A 156 -17.34 -8.47 3.11
N LEU A 157 -17.54 -7.17 2.91
CA LEU A 157 -18.74 -6.62 2.29
C LEU A 157 -18.77 -6.84 0.76
N ASN A 158 -17.75 -7.50 0.22
CA ASN A 158 -17.60 -7.81 -1.20
C ASN A 158 -17.73 -6.60 -2.12
N PRO A 159 -16.86 -5.57 -1.94
CA PRO A 159 -16.88 -4.39 -2.80
C PRO A 159 -16.62 -4.76 -4.26
N ASP A 160 -16.89 -3.85 -5.19
CA ASP A 160 -16.52 -4.06 -6.59
C ASP A 160 -15.00 -4.02 -6.79
N PHE A 161 -14.35 -5.17 -6.58
CA PHE A 161 -12.91 -5.33 -6.75
C PHE A 161 -12.43 -5.09 -8.19
N ARG A 162 -13.30 -5.19 -9.19
CA ARG A 162 -12.98 -4.80 -10.57
C ARG A 162 -12.76 -3.30 -10.64
N GLN A 163 -13.68 -2.52 -10.07
CA GLN A 163 -13.57 -1.06 -10.00
C GLN A 163 -12.32 -0.64 -9.23
N LEU A 164 -12.09 -1.25 -8.05
CA LEU A 164 -10.88 -1.01 -7.25
C LEU A 164 -9.60 -1.33 -8.03
N GLY A 165 -9.56 -2.46 -8.71
CA GLY A 165 -8.42 -2.87 -9.53
C GLY A 165 -8.14 -1.91 -10.70
N GLN A 166 -9.19 -1.41 -11.36
CA GLN A 166 -9.06 -0.40 -12.41
C GLN A 166 -8.47 0.91 -11.88
N ALA A 167 -8.99 1.40 -10.75
CA ALA A 167 -8.50 2.60 -10.10
C ALA A 167 -7.03 2.45 -9.66
N ALA A 168 -6.69 1.31 -9.05
CA ALA A 168 -5.33 1.01 -8.61
C ALA A 168 -4.31 0.93 -9.76
N LYS A 169 -4.75 0.52 -10.96
CA LYS A 169 -3.92 0.43 -12.17
C LYS A 169 -3.98 1.68 -13.06
N ALA A 170 -4.63 2.76 -12.62
CA ALA A 170 -4.62 4.02 -13.35
C ALA A 170 -3.18 4.52 -13.58
N GLY A 171 -2.88 4.98 -14.77
CA GLY A 171 -1.54 5.43 -15.16
C GLY A 171 -0.50 4.33 -15.40
N ASN A 172 -0.76 3.07 -14.97
CA ASN A 172 0.14 1.93 -15.23
C ASN A 172 -0.63 0.59 -15.13
N SER A 173 -1.00 0.04 -16.27
CA SER A 173 -1.74 -1.24 -16.33
C SER A 173 -0.94 -2.46 -15.85
N SER A 174 0.38 -2.36 -15.78
CA SER A 174 1.29 -3.40 -15.30
C SER A 174 1.52 -3.35 -13.79
N ARG A 175 0.94 -2.34 -13.10
CA ARG A 175 1.08 -2.19 -11.65
C ARG A 175 0.50 -3.39 -10.92
N VAL A 176 1.28 -3.97 -10.00
CA VAL A 176 0.82 -5.11 -9.20
C VAL A 176 0.06 -4.65 -7.97
N ILE A 177 -0.95 -5.41 -7.56
CA ILE A 177 -1.86 -5.05 -6.47
C ILE A 177 -2.03 -6.21 -5.53
N CYS A 178 -2.04 -5.95 -4.23
CA CYS A 178 -2.63 -6.88 -3.27
C CYS A 178 -3.54 -6.14 -2.29
N TYR A 179 -4.55 -6.86 -1.84
CA TYR A 179 -5.44 -6.46 -0.76
C TYR A 179 -5.10 -7.33 0.44
N ASN A 180 -4.53 -6.74 1.49
CA ASN A 180 -4.19 -7.47 2.70
C ASN A 180 -5.41 -7.55 3.63
N PRO A 181 -5.99 -8.72 3.78
CA PRO A 181 -7.12 -8.95 4.67
C PRO A 181 -6.68 -9.50 6.02
N TRP A 182 -5.45 -9.26 6.38
CA TRP A 182 -4.76 -9.72 7.57
C TRP A 182 -4.44 -11.22 7.56
N ILE A 183 -5.38 -12.08 7.85
CA ILE A 183 -5.13 -13.54 7.94
C ILE A 183 -5.80 -14.36 6.84
N TRP A 184 -6.50 -13.71 5.94
CA TRP A 184 -7.22 -14.39 4.86
C TRP A 184 -6.36 -14.46 3.60
N PRO A 185 -6.31 -15.60 2.92
CA PRO A 185 -5.32 -15.80 1.88
C PRO A 185 -5.57 -15.01 0.60
N ARG A 186 -6.82 -14.70 0.32
CA ARG A 186 -7.23 -14.08 -0.93
C ARG A 186 -8.68 -13.65 -0.89
N PHE A 187 -8.97 -12.48 -1.45
CA PHE A 187 -10.32 -11.99 -1.59
C PHE A 187 -10.86 -12.00 -3.00
N THR A 188 -9.99 -11.82 -3.99
CA THR A 188 -10.46 -11.49 -5.33
C THR A 188 -9.48 -11.93 -6.40
N ASP A 189 -9.99 -12.18 -7.60
CA ASP A 189 -9.18 -12.42 -8.80
C ASP A 189 -8.53 -11.13 -9.34
N PHE A 190 -8.88 -9.97 -8.77
CA PHE A 190 -8.32 -8.67 -9.17
C PHE A 190 -7.09 -8.26 -8.36
N GLN A 191 -6.50 -9.16 -7.60
CA GLN A 191 -5.19 -8.98 -6.97
C GLN A 191 -4.15 -9.83 -7.71
N ASP A 192 -2.91 -9.32 -7.76
CA ASP A 192 -1.82 -9.91 -8.53
C ASP A 192 -0.91 -10.80 -7.68
N TYR A 193 -0.92 -10.65 -6.36
CA TYR A 193 -0.13 -11.47 -5.44
C TYR A 193 -0.84 -11.65 -4.10
N PHE A 194 -0.43 -12.68 -3.36
CA PHE A 194 -0.94 -12.92 -2.01
C PHE A 194 -0.15 -12.13 -0.98
N CYS A 195 -0.84 -11.71 0.04
CA CYS A 195 -0.25 -11.18 1.26
C CYS A 195 -1.00 -11.74 2.46
N GLY A 196 -0.43 -11.59 3.61
CA GLY A 196 -1.04 -11.99 4.87
C GLY A 196 -0.09 -11.73 6.01
N GLU A 197 -0.64 -11.61 7.17
CA GLU A 197 0.09 -11.39 8.39
C GLU A 197 -0.03 -12.58 9.33
N GLY A 198 1.08 -12.89 9.97
CA GLY A 198 1.12 -13.78 11.11
C GLY A 198 1.16 -15.27 10.83
N TYR A 199 1.15 -15.95 11.94
CA TYR A 199 1.47 -17.35 12.11
C TYR A 199 0.51 -18.32 11.40
N GLY A 200 -0.75 -17.93 11.28
CA GLY A 200 -1.79 -18.77 10.66
C GLY A 200 -1.58 -18.99 9.18
N PHE A 201 -0.98 -18.02 8.50
CA PHE A 201 -0.70 -18.10 7.08
C PHE A 201 0.35 -19.16 6.74
N LEU A 202 1.43 -19.21 7.51
CA LEU A 202 2.51 -20.18 7.28
C LEU A 202 2.12 -21.60 7.69
N ASN A 203 1.15 -21.76 8.60
CA ASN A 203 0.69 -23.05 9.05
C ASN A 203 -0.46 -23.63 8.23
N ASN A 204 -1.14 -22.82 7.43
CA ASN A 204 -2.26 -23.28 6.60
C ASN A 204 -1.78 -23.52 5.16
N HIS A 205 -1.09 -24.63 4.98
CA HIS A 205 -0.38 -24.99 3.72
C HIS A 205 -1.29 -25.38 2.56
N GLU A 206 -2.59 -25.47 2.76
CA GLU A 206 -3.49 -26.07 1.75
C GLU A 206 -3.58 -25.26 0.45
N TRP A 207 -3.28 -23.98 0.52
CA TRP A 207 -3.36 -23.07 -0.63
C TRP A 207 -2.05 -22.34 -0.97
N LEU A 208 -0.96 -22.67 -0.30
CA LEU A 208 0.37 -22.31 -0.79
C LEU A 208 0.73 -23.18 -1.98
N PRO A 209 1.36 -22.62 -3.02
CA PRO A 209 1.82 -23.40 -4.14
C PRO A 209 2.75 -24.51 -3.68
N LYS A 210 2.37 -25.76 -3.92
CA LYS A 210 3.13 -26.94 -3.49
C LYS A 210 4.50 -27.10 -4.15
N ASN A 211 4.76 -26.29 -5.19
CA ASN A 211 6.04 -26.27 -5.88
C ASN A 211 7.15 -25.45 -5.18
N GLY A 212 6.87 -24.86 -4.03
CA GLY A 212 7.83 -24.08 -3.25
C GLY A 212 8.31 -22.77 -3.90
N SER A 213 7.77 -22.40 -5.07
CA SER A 213 8.20 -21.18 -5.80
C SER A 213 7.45 -19.92 -5.40
N GLY A 214 6.37 -20.03 -4.64
CA GLY A 214 5.45 -18.94 -4.35
C GLY A 214 4.64 -18.47 -5.57
N ILE A 215 4.65 -19.23 -6.65
CA ILE A 215 3.92 -18.92 -7.88
C ILE A 215 2.92 -20.05 -8.15
N PHE A 216 1.66 -19.69 -8.42
CA PHE A 216 0.68 -20.65 -8.91
C PHE A 216 0.95 -20.92 -10.38
N THR A 217 1.11 -22.19 -10.73
CA THR A 217 1.43 -22.63 -12.10
C THR A 217 0.22 -23.13 -12.85
N ASP A 218 -0.89 -23.34 -12.16
CA ASP A 218 -2.15 -23.88 -12.69
C ASP A 218 -3.36 -23.14 -12.12
N GLY A 219 -4.50 -23.42 -12.70
CA GLY A 219 -5.78 -22.82 -12.30
C GLY A 219 -5.90 -21.33 -12.62
N PRO A 220 -6.99 -20.70 -12.13
CA PRO A 220 -7.28 -19.27 -12.39
C PRO A 220 -6.25 -18.32 -11.77
N HIS A 221 -5.42 -18.81 -10.87
CA HIS A 221 -4.47 -18.03 -10.08
C HIS A 221 -3.01 -18.29 -10.42
N LYS A 222 -2.75 -18.91 -11.55
CA LYS A 222 -1.41 -19.35 -11.96
C LYS A 222 -0.31 -18.27 -11.97
N TYR A 223 -0.68 -17.00 -11.94
CA TYR A 223 0.27 -15.88 -11.93
C TYR A 223 0.42 -15.18 -10.56
N LEU A 224 -0.35 -15.59 -9.57
CA LEU A 224 -0.27 -14.97 -8.24
C LEU A 224 0.96 -15.45 -7.50
N ARG A 225 1.63 -14.52 -6.82
CA ARG A 225 2.77 -14.78 -5.96
C ARG A 225 2.37 -14.59 -4.50
N ALA A 226 2.84 -15.48 -3.65
CA ALA A 226 2.69 -15.29 -2.21
C ALA A 226 3.67 -14.22 -1.72
N HIS A 227 3.17 -13.30 -0.93
CA HIS A 227 3.94 -12.34 -0.15
C HIS A 227 3.60 -12.55 1.32
N THR A 228 4.61 -12.70 2.16
CA THR A 228 4.47 -12.83 3.62
C THR A 228 5.34 -11.79 4.30
N ASN A 229 4.78 -11.12 5.31
CA ASN A 229 5.53 -10.23 6.19
C ASN A 229 6.33 -11.00 7.22
#